data_238a4a03668076ef87a3cb7feda54df2
#
_entry.id   238a4a03668076ef87a3cb7feda54df2
#
_cell.length_a   1.000
_cell.length_b   1.000
_cell.length_c   1.000
_cell.angle_alpha   90.00
_cell.angle_beta   90.00
_cell.angle_gamma   90.00
#
_symmetry.space_group_name_H-M   'P 1'
#
loop_
_entity.id
_entity.type
_entity.pdbx_description
1 polymer ?
#
loop_
_entity_poly.entity_id
_entity_poly.type
_entity_poly.pdbx_seq_one_letter_code
_entity_poly.pdbx_strand_id
1 'polypeptide(L)'
;MSKTKHFYIIFVKLLFMSVEKKAKNKKVSVAERVINWLEERPYIKLCLYKDLINYSSLARFIQMTTDIKNFDAILISIRRHKEKLKNVVSLEDKQKEIIKRSTLEIRTGMNVYIMEKNLSLDIFEREVKGYFHLIEGYDFYVVITEAKVRSSKVLKKQEGLVEIRIKSPEEIETTPGIVFLIYQKLFERAVNIIETYSCWKDTLILVSKEDLIKTLNALEEIGIK
;
A
#
# COMPACT_ATOMS: atom_id res chain seq x y z
N MET A 1 31.43 -9.68 -17.06
CA MET A 1 30.20 -9.41 -16.29
C MET A 1 29.26 -10.61 -16.13
N SER A 2 29.73 -11.85 -16.13
CA SER A 2 28.85 -13.06 -16.14
C SER A 2 28.89 -13.90 -14.85
N LYS A 3 29.90 -13.78 -14.00
CA LYS A 3 30.08 -14.66 -12.82
C LYS A 3 29.23 -14.25 -11.59
N THR A 4 28.93 -12.96 -11.44
CA THR A 4 28.20 -12.44 -10.26
C THR A 4 26.70 -12.75 -10.32
N LYS A 5 26.09 -12.78 -11.51
CA LYS A 5 24.67 -13.15 -11.66
C LYS A 5 24.40 -14.63 -11.35
N HIS A 6 25.33 -15.52 -11.67
CA HIS A 6 25.20 -16.95 -11.37
C HIS A 6 25.27 -17.23 -9.86
N PHE A 7 26.11 -16.51 -9.13
CA PHE A 7 26.26 -16.67 -7.69
C PHE A 7 24.99 -16.23 -6.93
N TYR A 8 24.34 -15.15 -7.39
CA TYR A 8 23.10 -14.65 -6.77
C TYR A 8 21.91 -15.62 -6.97
N ILE A 9 21.79 -16.20 -8.16
CA ILE A 9 20.72 -17.17 -8.45
C ILE A 9 20.91 -18.48 -7.65
N ILE A 10 22.15 -18.93 -7.48
CA ILE A 10 22.47 -20.13 -6.67
C ILE A 10 22.21 -19.85 -5.19
N PHE A 11 22.58 -18.67 -4.67
CA PHE A 11 22.35 -18.29 -3.28
C PHE A 11 20.85 -18.18 -2.95
N VAL A 12 20.06 -17.55 -3.82
CA VAL A 12 18.60 -17.47 -3.67
C VAL A 12 17.97 -18.86 -3.74
N LYS A 13 18.38 -19.74 -4.68
CA LYS A 13 17.90 -21.13 -4.74
C LYS A 13 18.26 -21.94 -3.49
N LEU A 14 19.48 -21.80 -2.98
CA LEU A 14 19.90 -22.48 -1.74
C LEU A 14 19.14 -21.94 -0.51
N LEU A 15 18.85 -20.65 -0.45
CA LEU A 15 18.02 -20.05 0.61
C LEU A 15 16.59 -20.58 0.57
N PHE A 16 15.96 -20.62 -0.62
CA PHE A 16 14.63 -21.22 -0.81
C PHE A 16 14.62 -22.72 -0.49
N MET A 17 15.59 -23.49 -0.93
CA MET A 17 15.69 -24.91 -0.61
C MET A 17 15.95 -25.18 0.89
N SER A 18 16.65 -24.29 1.60
CA SER A 18 16.84 -24.41 3.07
C SER A 18 15.56 -24.08 3.84
N VAL A 19 14.76 -23.13 3.36
CA VAL A 19 13.45 -22.79 3.91
C VAL A 19 12.46 -23.93 3.66
N GLU A 20 12.43 -24.51 2.46
CA GLU A 20 11.56 -25.65 2.15
C GLU A 20 11.94 -26.94 2.92
N LYS A 21 13.23 -27.19 3.16
CA LYS A 21 13.67 -28.36 3.96
C LYS A 21 13.30 -28.25 5.43
N LYS A 22 13.26 -27.03 6.03
CA LYS A 22 12.76 -26.81 7.40
C LYS A 22 11.25 -26.93 7.53
N ALA A 23 10.49 -26.71 6.45
CA ALA A 23 9.02 -26.81 6.42
C ALA A 23 8.51 -28.27 6.31
N LYS A 24 9.33 -29.24 5.90
CA LYS A 24 8.85 -30.59 5.54
C LYS A 24 8.62 -31.56 6.68
N ASN A 25 8.84 -31.23 7.97
CA ASN A 25 8.75 -32.24 9.03
C ASN A 25 8.01 -31.85 10.32
N LYS A 26 7.19 -30.77 10.32
CA LYS A 26 6.31 -30.48 11.45
C LYS A 26 4.85 -30.54 10.98
N LYS A 27 4.10 -31.51 11.47
CA LYS A 27 2.65 -31.61 11.22
C LYS A 27 2.02 -30.33 11.83
N VAL A 28 1.74 -29.33 10.98
CA VAL A 28 1.17 -28.04 11.39
C VAL A 28 -0.15 -28.28 12.12
N SER A 29 -0.28 -27.83 13.35
CA SER A 29 -1.48 -28.04 14.15
C SER A 29 -2.69 -27.30 13.56
N VAL A 30 -3.91 -27.75 13.86
CA VAL A 30 -5.14 -27.06 13.46
C VAL A 30 -5.13 -25.60 13.94
N ALA A 31 -4.67 -25.37 15.17
CA ALA A 31 -4.58 -24.03 15.75
C ALA A 31 -3.63 -23.12 14.93
N GLU A 32 -2.47 -23.62 14.55
CA GLU A 32 -1.48 -22.89 13.75
C GLU A 32 -2.02 -22.58 12.35
N ARG A 33 -2.71 -23.50 11.72
CA ARG A 33 -3.36 -23.30 10.42
C ARG A 33 -4.46 -22.26 10.47
N VAL A 34 -5.29 -22.26 11.51
CA VAL A 34 -6.34 -21.25 11.74
C VAL A 34 -5.70 -19.87 11.99
N ILE A 35 -4.64 -19.80 12.78
CA ILE A 35 -3.91 -18.54 13.03
C ILE A 35 -3.34 -18.00 11.73
N ASN A 36 -2.63 -18.81 10.94
CA ASN A 36 -2.08 -18.39 9.66
C ASN A 36 -3.17 -17.87 8.72
N TRP A 37 -4.31 -18.57 8.66
CA TRP A 37 -5.45 -18.14 7.87
C TRP A 37 -5.98 -16.75 8.31
N LEU A 38 -6.01 -16.48 9.61
CA LEU A 38 -6.41 -15.18 10.17
C LEU A 38 -5.34 -14.11 9.91
N GLU A 39 -4.05 -14.44 10.04
CA GLU A 39 -2.94 -13.51 9.82
C GLU A 39 -2.90 -12.97 8.38
N GLU A 40 -3.27 -13.79 7.41
CA GLU A 40 -3.40 -13.37 6.01
C GLU A 40 -4.60 -12.44 5.75
N ARG A 41 -5.48 -12.21 6.75
CA ARG A 41 -6.74 -11.46 6.59
C ARG A 41 -6.91 -10.37 7.64
N PRO A 42 -6.16 -9.25 7.52
CA PRO A 42 -6.12 -8.21 8.55
C PRO A 42 -7.50 -7.64 8.89
N TYR A 43 -8.41 -7.52 7.92
CA TYR A 43 -9.78 -7.04 8.17
C TYR A 43 -10.60 -7.98 9.06
N ILE A 44 -10.46 -9.29 8.87
CA ILE A 44 -11.13 -10.28 9.73
C ILE A 44 -10.55 -10.22 11.14
N LYS A 45 -9.23 -10.05 11.27
CA LYS A 45 -8.59 -9.84 12.59
C LYS A 45 -9.13 -8.59 13.29
N LEU A 46 -9.29 -7.49 12.56
CA LEU A 46 -9.85 -6.26 13.11
C LEU A 46 -11.29 -6.46 13.58
N CYS A 47 -12.14 -7.09 12.77
CA CYS A 47 -13.51 -7.43 13.14
C CYS A 47 -13.57 -8.36 14.36
N LEU A 48 -12.65 -9.33 14.43
CA LEU A 48 -12.51 -10.25 15.56
C LEU A 48 -12.10 -9.52 16.84
N TYR A 49 -11.14 -8.61 16.73
CA TYR A 49 -10.67 -7.77 17.84
C TYR A 49 -11.81 -6.88 18.40
N LYS A 50 -12.56 -6.23 17.51
CA LYS A 50 -13.68 -5.33 17.87
C LYS A 50 -14.97 -6.03 18.22
N ASP A 51 -14.99 -7.38 18.33
CA ASP A 51 -16.20 -8.19 18.57
C ASP A 51 -17.34 -7.99 17.56
N LEU A 52 -17.00 -7.61 16.33
CA LEU A 52 -17.96 -7.36 15.25
C LEU A 52 -18.33 -8.61 14.46
N ILE A 53 -17.67 -9.74 14.73
CA ILE A 53 -17.87 -10.99 13.98
C ILE A 53 -18.33 -12.13 14.89
N ASN A 54 -19.32 -12.90 14.43
CA ASN A 54 -19.76 -14.10 15.13
C ASN A 54 -18.72 -15.23 14.93
N TYR A 55 -18.16 -15.74 16.03
CA TYR A 55 -17.10 -16.74 16.00
C TYR A 55 -17.53 -18.07 15.37
N SER A 56 -18.77 -18.48 15.59
CA SER A 56 -19.30 -19.71 15.00
C SER A 56 -19.47 -19.56 13.48
N SER A 57 -19.93 -18.41 13.02
CA SER A 57 -20.02 -18.10 11.58
C SER A 57 -18.65 -18.05 10.93
N LEU A 58 -17.68 -17.42 11.58
CA LEU A 58 -16.28 -17.39 11.12
C LEU A 58 -15.68 -18.81 11.08
N ALA A 59 -15.94 -19.63 12.10
CA ALA A 59 -15.46 -21.00 12.14
C ALA A 59 -16.02 -21.86 10.99
N ARG A 60 -17.32 -21.71 10.68
CA ARG A 60 -17.94 -22.36 9.50
C ARG A 60 -17.30 -21.88 8.19
N PHE A 61 -17.07 -20.59 8.06
CA PHE A 61 -16.44 -20.03 6.88
C PHE A 61 -15.02 -20.58 6.68
N ILE A 62 -14.20 -20.65 7.74
CA ILE A 62 -12.88 -21.28 7.69
C ILE A 62 -12.99 -22.74 7.31
N GLN A 63 -13.93 -23.49 7.89
CA GLN A 63 -14.17 -24.91 7.58
C GLN A 63 -14.54 -25.10 6.10
N MET A 64 -15.36 -24.21 5.53
CA MET A 64 -15.79 -24.27 4.12
C MET A 64 -14.65 -23.91 3.14
N THR A 65 -13.77 -22.99 3.55
CA THR A 65 -12.69 -22.46 2.68
C THR A 65 -11.34 -23.16 2.87
N THR A 66 -11.26 -24.11 3.80
CA THR A 66 -10.05 -24.90 4.09
C THR A 66 -10.38 -26.40 4.17
N ASP A 67 -9.34 -27.23 4.24
CA ASP A 67 -9.47 -28.68 4.49
C ASP A 67 -9.59 -29.05 5.98
N ILE A 68 -9.73 -28.04 6.89
CA ILE A 68 -9.87 -28.28 8.33
C ILE A 68 -11.30 -28.71 8.65
N LYS A 69 -11.49 -29.98 9.07
CA LYS A 69 -12.82 -30.56 9.33
C LYS A 69 -13.34 -30.35 10.75
N ASN A 70 -12.44 -30.15 11.72
CA ASN A 70 -12.82 -30.05 13.13
C ASN A 70 -13.27 -28.63 13.48
N PHE A 71 -14.59 -28.44 13.52
CA PHE A 71 -15.23 -27.15 13.84
C PHE A 71 -14.84 -26.62 15.23
N ASP A 72 -14.87 -27.48 16.26
CA ASP A 72 -14.56 -27.06 17.63
C ASP A 72 -13.10 -26.61 17.77
N ALA A 73 -12.18 -27.32 17.13
CA ALA A 73 -10.78 -26.91 17.11
C ALA A 73 -10.57 -25.55 16.42
N ILE A 74 -11.32 -25.26 15.34
CA ILE A 74 -11.30 -23.94 14.69
C ILE A 74 -11.85 -22.89 15.67
N LEU A 75 -13.01 -23.13 16.26
CA LEU A 75 -13.68 -22.18 17.17
C LEU A 75 -12.80 -21.83 18.39
N ILE A 76 -12.19 -22.84 19.02
CA ILE A 76 -11.28 -22.65 20.15
C ILE A 76 -10.02 -21.85 19.70
N SER A 77 -9.50 -22.13 18.51
CA SER A 77 -8.33 -21.42 17.97
C SER A 77 -8.64 -19.94 17.72
N ILE A 78 -9.81 -19.61 17.19
CA ILE A 78 -10.26 -18.22 16.99
C ILE A 78 -10.34 -17.49 18.34
N ARG A 79 -10.97 -18.08 19.35
CA ARG A 79 -11.13 -17.47 20.70
C ARG A 79 -9.78 -17.19 21.34
N ARG A 80 -8.86 -18.17 21.32
CA ARG A 80 -7.50 -18.02 21.88
C ARG A 80 -6.67 -16.98 21.12
N HIS A 81 -6.85 -16.87 19.80
CA HIS A 81 -6.14 -15.89 19.00
C HIS A 81 -6.62 -14.48 19.31
N LYS A 82 -7.93 -14.27 19.48
CA LYS A 82 -8.50 -12.96 19.88
C LYS A 82 -7.84 -12.39 21.13
N GLU A 83 -7.63 -13.21 22.15
CA GLU A 83 -7.01 -12.75 23.41
C GLU A 83 -5.58 -12.21 23.21
N LYS A 84 -4.90 -12.66 22.13
CA LYS A 84 -3.56 -12.22 21.79
C LYS A 84 -3.54 -10.95 20.92
N LEU A 85 -4.67 -10.53 20.36
CA LEU A 85 -4.76 -9.37 19.46
C LEU A 85 -4.69 -8.01 20.18
N LYS A 86 -4.50 -7.96 21.48
CA LYS A 86 -4.40 -6.70 22.28
C LYS A 86 -3.34 -5.73 21.76
N ASN A 87 -2.30 -6.23 21.10
CA ASN A 87 -1.22 -5.39 20.54
C ASN A 87 -1.62 -4.62 19.25
N VAL A 88 -2.77 -4.92 18.64
CA VAL A 88 -3.26 -4.23 17.43
C VAL A 88 -3.71 -2.81 17.76
N VAL A 89 -4.20 -2.57 18.99
CA VAL A 89 -4.68 -1.24 19.46
C VAL A 89 -3.57 -0.21 19.48
N SER A 90 -2.39 -0.59 19.96
CA SER A 90 -1.25 0.34 20.06
C SER A 90 -0.79 0.85 18.70
N LEU A 91 -0.97 0.04 17.64
CA LEU A 91 -0.62 0.43 16.27
C LEU A 91 -1.66 1.40 15.68
N GLU A 92 -2.97 1.15 15.87
CA GLU A 92 -4.03 2.06 15.40
C GLU A 92 -3.91 3.45 16.04
N ASP A 93 -3.61 3.53 17.34
CA ASP A 93 -3.46 4.80 18.02
C ASP A 93 -2.23 5.57 17.53
N LYS A 94 -1.11 4.87 17.30
CA LYS A 94 0.09 5.46 16.71
C LYS A 94 -0.15 5.96 15.28
N GLN A 95 -0.86 5.18 14.46
CA GLN A 95 -1.23 5.58 13.12
C GLN A 95 -2.10 6.85 13.12
N LYS A 96 -3.12 6.91 13.99
CA LYS A 96 -3.99 8.08 14.15
C LYS A 96 -3.21 9.31 14.59
N GLU A 97 -2.24 9.17 15.49
CA GLU A 97 -1.40 10.27 15.93
C GLU A 97 -0.57 10.85 14.78
N ILE A 98 0.09 9.99 13.99
CA ILE A 98 0.88 10.41 12.83
C ILE A 98 -0.01 11.11 11.79
N ILE A 99 -1.17 10.53 11.48
CA ILE A 99 -2.14 11.10 10.54
C ILE A 99 -2.59 12.50 10.98
N LYS A 100 -2.93 12.70 12.26
CA LYS A 100 -3.33 14.00 12.80
C LYS A 100 -2.24 15.08 12.74
N ARG A 101 -0.98 14.67 12.73
CA ARG A 101 0.19 15.58 12.60
C ARG A 101 0.59 15.80 11.14
N SER A 102 -0.05 15.11 10.20
CA SER A 102 0.19 15.27 8.77
C SER A 102 -0.57 16.50 8.25
N THR A 103 0.03 17.19 7.28
CA THR A 103 -0.52 18.40 6.65
C THR A 103 -0.69 18.20 5.16
N LEU A 104 -1.58 19.01 4.53
CA LEU A 104 -1.85 18.97 3.10
C LEU A 104 -1.25 20.17 2.38
N GLU A 105 -0.72 19.92 1.19
CA GLU A 105 -0.46 20.91 0.16
C GLU A 105 -1.22 20.51 -1.10
N ILE A 106 -1.83 21.47 -1.79
CA ILE A 106 -2.62 21.23 -3.01
C ILE A 106 -2.02 22.05 -4.13
N ARG A 107 -1.78 21.40 -5.29
CA ARG A 107 -1.37 22.03 -6.53
C ARG A 107 -2.35 21.69 -7.64
N THR A 108 -2.85 22.71 -8.32
CA THR A 108 -3.76 22.54 -9.46
C THR A 108 -3.04 22.75 -10.78
N GLY A 109 -3.62 22.27 -11.87
CA GLY A 109 -3.02 22.42 -13.20
C GLY A 109 -1.85 21.48 -13.48
N MET A 110 -1.75 20.40 -12.69
CA MET A 110 -0.73 19.37 -12.88
C MET A 110 -1.02 18.51 -14.11
N ASN A 111 0.03 18.06 -14.75
CA ASN A 111 -0.02 17.20 -15.92
C ASN A 111 0.87 15.98 -15.69
N VAL A 112 0.42 14.82 -16.15
CA VAL A 112 1.16 13.56 -16.11
C VAL A 112 1.51 13.17 -17.56
N TYR A 113 2.77 12.91 -17.82
CA TYR A 113 3.29 12.42 -19.09
C TYR A 113 4.01 11.10 -18.88
N ILE A 114 3.59 10.07 -19.61
CA ILE A 114 4.36 8.84 -19.75
C ILE A 114 5.25 9.03 -20.98
N MET A 115 6.55 8.92 -20.82
CA MET A 115 7.54 9.21 -21.86
C MET A 115 8.44 8.00 -22.13
N GLU A 116 8.93 7.89 -23.37
CA GLU A 116 9.92 6.87 -23.73
C GLU A 116 11.23 7.06 -22.94
N LYS A 117 11.83 5.95 -22.49
CA LYS A 117 13.07 5.97 -21.70
C LYS A 117 14.33 6.42 -22.47
N ASN A 118 14.26 6.51 -23.78
CA ASN A 118 15.37 6.97 -24.61
C ASN A 118 15.51 8.51 -24.69
N LEU A 119 14.82 9.23 -23.80
CA LEU A 119 14.92 10.69 -23.70
C LEU A 119 16.27 11.09 -23.13
N SER A 120 17.00 12.00 -23.80
CA SER A 120 18.18 12.60 -23.19
C SER A 120 17.76 13.58 -22.09
N LEU A 121 18.52 13.66 -20.99
CA LEU A 121 18.26 14.60 -19.89
C LEU A 121 18.21 16.05 -20.39
N ASP A 122 19.00 16.40 -21.40
CA ASP A 122 19.02 17.73 -22.00
C ASP A 122 17.69 18.15 -22.64
N ILE A 123 16.97 17.21 -23.24
CA ILE A 123 15.63 17.46 -23.81
C ILE A 123 14.62 17.66 -22.64
N PHE A 124 14.75 16.84 -21.60
CA PHE A 124 13.92 16.95 -20.42
C PHE A 124 14.06 18.32 -19.74
N GLU A 125 15.30 18.78 -19.48
CA GLU A 125 15.58 20.07 -18.84
C GLU A 125 15.08 21.28 -19.65
N ARG A 126 15.03 21.17 -20.98
CA ARG A 126 14.50 22.25 -21.84
C ARG A 126 12.98 22.35 -21.81
N GLU A 127 12.29 21.22 -21.76
CA GLU A 127 10.83 21.16 -21.86
C GLU A 127 10.12 21.21 -20.51
N VAL A 128 10.75 20.71 -19.44
CA VAL A 128 10.17 20.65 -18.09
C VAL A 128 10.83 21.73 -17.23
N LYS A 129 10.19 22.90 -17.20
CA LYS A 129 10.63 24.01 -16.34
C LYS A 129 9.77 24.11 -15.10
N GLY A 130 10.36 24.48 -13.97
CA GLY A 130 9.64 24.72 -12.72
C GLY A 130 9.48 23.45 -11.88
N TYR A 131 8.31 23.30 -11.28
CA TYR A 131 8.01 22.17 -10.41
C TYR A 131 7.75 20.91 -11.21
N PHE A 132 8.44 19.83 -10.87
CA PHE A 132 8.22 18.53 -11.49
C PHE A 132 8.65 17.38 -10.58
N HIS A 133 8.10 16.20 -10.87
CA HIS A 133 8.59 14.92 -10.40
C HIS A 133 8.96 14.05 -11.60
N LEU A 134 10.07 13.35 -11.49
CA LEU A 134 10.53 12.37 -12.47
C LEU A 134 10.63 11.01 -11.81
N ILE A 135 9.85 10.06 -12.30
CA ILE A 135 9.88 8.68 -11.82
C ILE A 135 10.38 7.81 -12.97
N GLU A 136 11.47 7.10 -12.74
CA GLU A 136 12.02 6.17 -13.71
C GLU A 136 11.39 4.79 -13.56
N GLY A 137 10.61 4.38 -14.56
CA GLY A 137 10.14 3.01 -14.73
C GLY A 137 11.15 2.11 -15.42
N TYR A 138 10.77 0.88 -15.69
CA TYR A 138 11.66 -0.09 -16.37
C TYR A 138 12.00 0.36 -17.81
N ASP A 139 10.98 0.74 -18.58
CA ASP A 139 11.07 1.11 -20.00
C ASP A 139 10.42 2.47 -20.35
N PHE A 140 10.03 3.25 -19.33
CA PHE A 140 9.41 4.56 -19.47
C PHE A 140 9.83 5.50 -18.34
N TYR A 141 9.55 6.80 -18.54
CA TYR A 141 9.55 7.81 -17.48
C TYR A 141 8.12 8.28 -17.21
N VAL A 142 7.79 8.53 -15.94
CA VAL A 142 6.61 9.30 -15.55
C VAL A 142 7.06 10.70 -15.17
N VAL A 143 6.54 11.70 -15.85
CA VAL A 143 6.81 13.11 -15.59
C VAL A 143 5.53 13.76 -15.08
N ILE A 144 5.58 14.32 -13.88
CA ILE A 144 4.47 15.05 -13.28
C ILE A 144 4.91 16.50 -13.16
N THR A 145 4.20 17.44 -13.79
CA THR A 145 4.64 18.84 -13.88
C THR A 145 3.46 19.78 -14.16
N GLU A 146 3.63 21.07 -13.82
CA GLU A 146 2.73 22.15 -14.26
C GLU A 146 2.97 22.53 -15.73
N ALA A 147 4.17 22.23 -16.24
CA ALA A 147 4.53 22.57 -17.62
C ALA A 147 3.76 21.72 -18.65
N LYS A 148 3.51 22.31 -19.82
CA LYS A 148 3.00 21.59 -20.99
C LYS A 148 4.17 21.05 -21.79
N VAL A 149 4.36 19.73 -21.74
CA VAL A 149 5.41 19.04 -22.49
C VAL A 149 4.92 18.75 -23.92
N ARG A 150 5.67 19.22 -24.93
CA ARG A 150 5.37 19.02 -26.35
C ARG A 150 6.49 18.23 -27.04
N SER A 151 6.60 16.97 -26.65
CA SER A 151 7.61 16.06 -27.21
C SER A 151 6.95 14.94 -28.00
N SER A 152 7.54 14.53 -29.11
CA SER A 152 7.16 13.33 -29.87
C SER A 152 7.40 12.03 -29.08
N LYS A 153 8.13 12.12 -27.96
CA LYS A 153 8.43 11.02 -27.04
C LYS A 153 7.35 10.76 -25.98
N VAL A 154 6.28 11.56 -25.97
CA VAL A 154 5.14 11.34 -25.07
C VAL A 154 4.30 10.18 -25.58
N LEU A 155 4.25 9.10 -24.80
CA LEU A 155 3.45 7.91 -25.08
C LEU A 155 1.98 8.10 -24.64
N LYS A 156 1.80 8.73 -23.46
CA LYS A 156 0.46 9.00 -22.89
C LYS A 156 0.54 10.29 -22.07
N LYS A 157 -0.57 11.03 -22.05
CA LYS A 157 -0.70 12.23 -21.21
C LYS A 157 -2.06 12.31 -20.53
N GLN A 158 -2.08 12.94 -19.38
CA GLN A 158 -3.28 13.39 -18.68
C GLN A 158 -3.01 14.80 -18.16
N GLU A 159 -3.90 15.75 -18.47
CA GLU A 159 -3.66 17.17 -18.20
C GLU A 159 -4.74 17.73 -17.27
N GLY A 160 -4.41 18.81 -16.56
CA GLY A 160 -5.36 19.55 -15.72
C GLY A 160 -5.73 18.83 -14.42
N LEU A 161 -4.86 18.01 -13.91
CA LEU A 161 -5.03 17.26 -12.66
C LEU A 161 -4.79 18.13 -11.41
N VAL A 162 -5.08 17.56 -10.27
CA VAL A 162 -4.77 18.13 -8.96
C VAL A 162 -3.83 17.17 -8.23
N GLU A 163 -2.70 17.69 -7.79
CA GLU A 163 -1.77 17.02 -6.89
C GLU A 163 -2.12 17.36 -5.45
N ILE A 164 -2.24 16.35 -4.63
CA ILE A 164 -2.41 16.46 -3.19
C ILE A 164 -1.18 15.84 -2.57
N ARG A 165 -0.37 16.66 -1.89
CA ARG A 165 0.79 16.23 -1.14
C ARG A 165 0.44 16.16 0.33
N ILE A 166 0.59 14.98 0.90
CA ILE A 166 0.45 14.74 2.34
C ILE A 166 1.86 14.71 2.92
N LYS A 167 2.18 15.70 3.75
CA LYS A 167 3.44 15.76 4.50
C LYS A 167 3.24 15.15 5.87
N SER A 168 3.88 14.04 6.11
CA SER A 168 3.78 13.29 7.36
C SER A 168 5.01 13.48 8.24
N PRO A 169 4.90 13.24 9.57
CA PRO A 169 6.05 13.11 10.45
C PRO A 169 6.96 11.94 10.05
N GLU A 170 8.22 12.00 10.46
CA GLU A 170 9.26 11.02 10.08
C GLU A 170 8.91 9.59 10.52
N GLU A 171 8.13 9.45 11.57
CA GLU A 171 7.64 8.16 12.08
C GLU A 171 6.80 7.36 11.07
N ILE A 172 6.37 7.97 9.94
CA ILE A 172 5.69 7.28 8.85
C ILE A 172 6.53 6.14 8.29
N GLU A 173 7.85 6.29 8.21
CA GLU A 173 8.77 5.27 7.68
C GLU A 173 8.81 3.99 8.53
N THR A 174 8.59 4.13 9.84
CA THR A 174 8.67 3.02 10.79
C THR A 174 7.33 2.53 11.31
N THR A 175 6.23 3.16 10.87
CA THR A 175 4.88 2.81 11.30
C THR A 175 4.10 2.19 10.14
N PRO A 176 3.89 0.88 10.13
CA PRO A 176 3.21 0.21 9.03
C PRO A 176 1.75 0.64 8.92
N GLY A 177 1.21 0.64 7.70
CA GLY A 177 -0.21 0.78 7.40
C GLY A 177 -0.75 2.20 7.27
N ILE A 178 0.06 3.27 7.41
CA ILE A 178 -0.42 4.65 7.28
C ILE A 178 -0.88 4.94 5.84
N VAL A 179 -0.05 4.63 4.86
CA VAL A 179 -0.39 4.79 3.43
C VAL A 179 -1.64 3.96 3.07
N PHE A 180 -1.75 2.75 3.64
CA PHE A 180 -2.93 1.92 3.47
C PHE A 180 -4.21 2.60 3.99
N LEU A 181 -4.20 3.22 5.18
CA LEU A 181 -5.35 3.94 5.73
C LEU A 181 -5.77 5.11 4.84
N ILE A 182 -4.81 5.86 4.30
CA ILE A 182 -5.06 6.93 3.34
C ILE A 182 -5.79 6.37 2.11
N TYR A 183 -5.24 5.35 1.47
CA TYR A 183 -5.82 4.77 0.26
C TYR A 183 -7.16 4.09 0.51
N GLN A 184 -7.34 3.45 1.67
CA GLN A 184 -8.63 2.88 2.06
C GLN A 184 -9.70 3.96 2.12
N LYS A 185 -9.43 5.12 2.69
CA LYS A 185 -10.39 6.23 2.76
C LYS A 185 -10.74 6.80 1.39
N LEU A 186 -9.78 6.92 0.51
CA LEU A 186 -10.02 7.33 -0.87
C LEU A 186 -10.89 6.30 -1.62
N PHE A 187 -10.62 5.01 -1.43
CA PHE A 187 -11.43 3.93 -1.98
C PHE A 187 -12.88 3.97 -1.46
N GLU A 188 -13.09 4.16 -0.15
CA GLU A 188 -14.42 4.26 0.48
C GLU A 188 -15.25 5.41 -0.10
N ARG A 189 -14.61 6.46 -0.64
CA ARG A 189 -15.23 7.62 -1.31
C ARG A 189 -15.25 7.52 -2.82
N ALA A 190 -14.90 6.35 -3.37
CA ALA A 190 -14.81 6.11 -4.81
C ALA A 190 -13.96 7.17 -5.55
N VAL A 191 -12.84 7.57 -4.95
CA VAL A 191 -11.85 8.46 -5.56
C VAL A 191 -10.98 7.64 -6.50
N ASN A 192 -10.88 8.06 -7.76
CA ASN A 192 -9.95 7.47 -8.72
C ASN A 192 -8.57 8.13 -8.61
N ILE A 193 -7.58 7.38 -8.16
CA ILE A 193 -6.18 7.82 -8.12
C ILE A 193 -5.57 7.61 -9.50
N ILE A 194 -5.09 8.68 -10.13
CA ILE A 194 -4.48 8.65 -11.47
C ILE A 194 -3.02 8.26 -11.36
N GLU A 195 -2.27 8.92 -10.47
CA GLU A 195 -0.89 8.61 -10.14
C GLU A 195 -0.68 8.78 -8.64
N THR A 196 0.23 8.01 -8.07
CA THR A 196 0.61 8.13 -6.67
C THR A 196 2.03 7.63 -6.44
N TYR A 197 2.72 8.27 -5.52
CA TYR A 197 3.99 7.79 -5.00
C TYR A 197 4.22 8.28 -3.58
N SER A 198 4.98 7.51 -2.82
CA SER A 198 5.38 7.87 -1.46
C SER A 198 6.90 7.90 -1.41
N CYS A 199 7.44 9.00 -0.96
CA CYS A 199 8.88 9.22 -0.86
C CYS A 199 9.19 9.90 0.47
N TRP A 200 9.94 9.20 1.33
CA TRP A 200 10.27 9.66 2.67
C TRP A 200 9.00 10.07 3.45
N LYS A 201 8.82 11.36 3.75
CA LYS A 201 7.69 11.89 4.51
C LYS A 201 6.51 12.35 3.64
N ASP A 202 6.70 12.37 2.33
CA ASP A 202 5.69 12.85 1.39
C ASP A 202 4.94 11.69 0.73
N THR A 203 3.62 11.74 0.80
CA THR A 203 2.73 10.91 -0.02
C THR A 203 2.00 11.81 -1.00
N LEU A 204 2.21 11.59 -2.29
CA LEU A 204 1.63 12.38 -3.36
C LEU A 204 0.54 11.57 -4.06
N ILE A 205 -0.58 12.23 -4.32
CA ILE A 205 -1.76 11.63 -4.95
C ILE A 205 -2.25 12.61 -6.00
N LEU A 206 -2.37 12.13 -7.24
CA LEU A 206 -2.96 12.89 -8.34
C LEU A 206 -4.35 12.37 -8.64
N VAL A 207 -5.29 13.30 -8.67
CA VAL A 207 -6.70 13.03 -8.95
C VAL A 207 -7.24 13.99 -10.01
N SER A 208 -8.39 13.68 -10.56
CA SER A 208 -9.13 14.61 -11.42
C SER A 208 -9.65 15.81 -10.59
N LYS A 209 -9.97 16.91 -11.25
CA LYS A 209 -10.60 18.07 -10.57
C LYS A 209 -11.94 17.70 -9.92
N GLU A 210 -12.68 16.81 -10.55
CA GLU A 210 -13.99 16.33 -10.09
C GLU A 210 -13.88 15.55 -8.78
N ASP A 211 -12.76 14.85 -8.58
CA ASP A 211 -12.53 14.06 -7.37
C ASP A 211 -11.85 14.83 -6.23
N LEU A 212 -11.45 16.10 -6.46
CA LEU A 212 -10.76 16.91 -5.46
C LEU A 212 -11.54 17.01 -4.13
N ILE A 213 -12.80 17.42 -4.18
CA ILE A 213 -13.62 17.61 -2.97
C ILE A 213 -13.82 16.29 -2.21
N LYS A 214 -14.07 15.18 -2.94
CA LYS A 214 -14.19 13.85 -2.32
C LYS A 214 -12.89 13.44 -1.63
N THR A 215 -11.75 13.74 -2.27
CA THR A 215 -10.43 13.45 -1.73
C THR A 215 -10.17 14.22 -0.45
N LEU A 216 -10.44 15.54 -0.44
CA LEU A 216 -10.25 16.37 0.74
C LEU A 216 -11.13 15.91 1.91
N ASN A 217 -12.41 15.65 1.66
CA ASN A 217 -13.32 15.13 2.68
C ASN A 217 -12.85 13.79 3.26
N ALA A 218 -12.35 12.88 2.39
CA ALA A 218 -11.82 11.59 2.81
C ALA A 218 -10.59 11.74 3.74
N LEU A 219 -9.69 12.68 3.42
CA LEU A 219 -8.49 12.94 4.20
C LEU A 219 -8.80 13.65 5.52
N GLU A 220 -9.76 14.59 5.52
CA GLU A 220 -10.23 15.27 6.74
C GLU A 220 -10.86 14.27 7.74
N GLU A 221 -11.64 13.30 7.26
CA GLU A 221 -12.25 12.26 8.11
C GLU A 221 -11.26 11.44 8.91
N ILE A 222 -10.06 11.22 8.40
CA ILE A 222 -8.98 10.55 9.13
C ILE A 222 -8.12 11.49 9.95
N GLY A 223 -8.35 12.82 9.85
CA GLY A 223 -7.71 13.84 10.66
C GLY A 223 -6.53 14.56 10.02
N ILE A 224 -6.32 14.42 8.70
CA ILE A 224 -5.33 15.21 7.94
C ILE A 224 -5.95 16.58 7.65
N LYS A 225 -5.20 17.67 7.90
CA LYS A 225 -5.67 19.06 7.75
C LYS A 225 -4.77 19.86 6.81
#